data_3ff88ebdcfb3f8aec1d825fcff57fba7
#
_entry.id   3ff88ebdcfb3f8aec1d825fcff57fba7
#
_cell.length_a   1.000
_cell.length_b   1.000
_cell.length_c   1.000
_cell.angle_alpha   90.00
_cell.angle_beta   90.00
_cell.angle_gamma   90.00
#
_symmetry.space_group_name_H-M   'P 1'
#
loop_
_entity.id
_entity.type
_entity.pdbx_description
1 polymer ?
#
loop_
_entity_poly.entity_id
_entity_poly.type
_entity_poly.pdbx_seq_one_letter_code
_entity_poly.pdbx_strand_id
1 'polypeptide(L)'
;MLNRMYDWIDERLDITPIWRDIADHEVPEHVNPAHHFSAFVYCFGGLTFFVTVIQILSGMFLTMYYVPDIKNAWESVYYLQNEVAFGQIVRGMHHWGASLVIVMMFLHTLRVFFQGAYKKPRELNWVVGVLIFFVMLALGLTGYLLPWDMKALFATKVTLDIVESLPFIGVPMKTLIAGDPTIVGAQTLTRFFAIHVFFLPAALLALMGAHFVLIRRQGISGPL
;
A
#
# COMPACT_ATOMS: atom_id res chain seq x y z
N MET A 1 -36.39 9.60 -2.05
CA MET A 1 -35.76 9.55 -0.72
C MET A 1 -34.25 9.84 -0.80
N LEU A 2 -33.51 9.19 -1.67
CA LEU A 2 -32.07 9.42 -1.89
C LEU A 2 -31.75 10.87 -2.26
N ASN A 3 -32.49 11.49 -3.19
CA ASN A 3 -32.24 12.87 -3.60
C ASN A 3 -32.42 13.87 -2.45
N ARG A 4 -33.44 13.68 -1.60
CA ARG A 4 -33.64 14.54 -0.41
C ARG A 4 -32.49 14.43 0.60
N MET A 5 -31.94 13.25 0.74
CA MET A 5 -30.79 13.03 1.63
C MET A 5 -29.53 13.65 1.05
N TYR A 6 -29.32 13.52 -0.27
CA TYR A 6 -28.24 14.17 -0.97
C TYR A 6 -28.32 15.70 -0.86
N ASP A 7 -29.48 16.29 -1.16
CA ASP A 7 -29.71 17.73 -1.07
C ASP A 7 -29.47 18.24 0.36
N TRP A 8 -29.93 17.49 1.39
CA TRP A 8 -29.73 17.84 2.79
C TRP A 8 -28.25 17.83 3.21
N ILE A 9 -27.46 16.89 2.68
CA ILE A 9 -26.01 16.80 2.92
C ILE A 9 -25.28 17.91 2.17
N ASP A 10 -25.63 18.10 0.90
CA ASP A 10 -24.98 19.09 0.04
C ASP A 10 -25.19 20.52 0.56
N GLU A 11 -26.38 20.85 1.04
CA GLU A 11 -26.67 22.14 1.69
C GLU A 11 -25.77 22.45 2.90
N ARG A 12 -25.21 21.42 3.57
CA ARG A 12 -24.38 21.57 4.76
C ARG A 12 -22.89 21.42 4.52
N LEU A 13 -22.51 20.64 3.56
CA LEU A 13 -21.11 20.28 3.30
C LEU A 13 -20.59 20.78 1.95
N ASP A 14 -21.48 21.34 1.09
CA ASP A 14 -21.13 21.81 -0.27
C ASP A 14 -20.32 20.76 -1.04
N ILE A 15 -20.82 19.51 -1.06
CA ILE A 15 -20.11 18.38 -1.68
C ILE A 15 -20.27 18.34 -3.22
N THR A 16 -21.29 19.01 -3.76
CA THR A 16 -21.56 19.03 -5.21
C THR A 16 -20.37 19.53 -6.03
N PRO A 17 -19.66 20.62 -5.66
CA PRO A 17 -18.49 21.06 -6.41
C PRO A 17 -17.36 20.01 -6.38
N ILE A 18 -17.13 19.39 -5.22
CA ILE A 18 -16.12 18.33 -5.04
C ILE A 18 -16.49 17.11 -5.89
N TRP A 19 -17.78 16.71 -5.85
CA TRP A 19 -18.26 15.59 -6.65
C TRP A 19 -18.15 15.84 -8.14
N ARG A 20 -18.56 17.02 -8.60
CA ARG A 20 -18.43 17.42 -10.04
C ARG A 20 -16.96 17.41 -10.46
N ASP A 21 -16.08 17.97 -9.65
CA ASP A 21 -14.65 17.95 -9.95
C ASP A 21 -14.09 16.52 -10.08
N ILE A 22 -14.63 15.54 -9.34
CA ILE A 22 -14.27 14.13 -9.44
C ILE A 22 -14.95 13.44 -10.62
N ALA A 23 -16.26 13.62 -10.82
CA ALA A 23 -17.06 12.90 -11.80
C ALA A 23 -16.89 13.43 -13.23
N ASP A 24 -16.78 14.76 -13.38
CA ASP A 24 -16.69 15.42 -14.68
C ASP A 24 -15.25 15.58 -15.18
N HIS A 25 -14.33 14.81 -14.60
CA HIS A 25 -12.94 14.84 -15.05
C HIS A 25 -12.82 14.27 -16.48
N GLU A 26 -12.35 15.10 -17.38
CA GLU A 26 -12.09 14.69 -18.76
C GLU A 26 -11.04 13.57 -18.78
N VAL A 27 -11.48 12.38 -19.13
CA VAL A 27 -10.58 11.25 -19.45
C VAL A 27 -10.38 11.28 -20.96
N PRO A 28 -9.15 11.19 -21.47
CA PRO A 28 -8.91 11.13 -22.91
C PRO A 28 -9.73 9.99 -23.54
N GLU A 29 -10.65 10.34 -24.46
CA GLU A 29 -11.54 9.38 -25.12
C GLU A 29 -10.77 8.35 -25.96
N HIS A 30 -9.60 8.72 -26.46
CA HIS A 30 -8.79 7.86 -27.31
C HIS A 30 -7.32 7.86 -26.89
N VAL A 31 -6.80 6.68 -26.64
CA VAL A 31 -5.36 6.46 -26.65
C VAL A 31 -4.96 6.29 -28.12
N ASN A 32 -3.92 7.00 -28.58
CA ASN A 32 -3.46 6.95 -29.96
C ASN A 32 -3.40 5.51 -30.49
N PRO A 33 -4.22 5.13 -31.50
CA PRO A 33 -4.32 3.75 -31.98
C PRO A 33 -3.01 3.21 -32.55
N ALA A 34 -2.04 4.04 -32.92
CA ALA A 34 -0.71 3.62 -33.34
C ALA A 34 0.11 2.98 -32.23
N HIS A 35 -0.32 3.08 -30.97
CA HIS A 35 0.38 2.58 -29.80
C HIS A 35 -0.52 1.73 -28.90
N HIS A 36 -1.18 0.70 -29.44
CA HIS A 36 -2.06 -0.22 -28.67
C HIS A 36 -1.39 -0.80 -27.42
N PHE A 37 -0.10 -1.09 -27.46
CA PHE A 37 0.65 -1.56 -26.30
C PHE A 37 0.78 -0.47 -25.23
N SER A 38 0.87 0.81 -25.63
CA SER A 38 0.98 1.92 -24.69
C SER A 38 -0.32 2.15 -23.90
N ALA A 39 -1.49 1.86 -24.47
CA ALA A 39 -2.78 1.98 -23.77
C ALA A 39 -2.83 1.09 -22.53
N PHE A 40 -2.39 -0.16 -22.64
CA PHE A 40 -2.37 -1.11 -21.52
C PHE A 40 -1.47 -0.64 -20.35
N VAL A 41 -0.31 -0.04 -20.65
CA VAL A 41 0.60 0.45 -19.60
C VAL A 41 0.03 1.63 -18.80
N TYR A 42 -0.95 2.37 -19.33
CA TYR A 42 -1.65 3.41 -18.56
C TYR A 42 -2.53 2.86 -17.46
N CYS A 43 -2.97 1.61 -17.56
CA CYS A 43 -3.80 0.95 -16.55
C CYS A 43 -3.04 0.57 -15.27
N PHE A 44 -1.70 0.52 -15.28
CA PHE A 44 -0.94 0.04 -14.13
C PHE A 44 -1.17 0.85 -12.85
N GLY A 45 -1.35 2.17 -12.95
CA GLY A 45 -1.69 3.00 -11.78
C GLY A 45 -3.04 2.61 -11.16
N GLY A 46 -4.07 2.46 -12.01
CA GLY A 46 -5.41 2.04 -11.59
C GLY A 46 -5.43 0.60 -11.02
N LEU A 47 -4.70 -0.33 -11.65
CA LEU A 47 -4.57 -1.70 -11.17
C LEU A 47 -3.84 -1.76 -9.83
N THR A 48 -2.76 -0.98 -9.65
CA THR A 48 -2.06 -0.85 -8.37
C THR A 48 -3.00 -0.35 -7.28
N PHE A 49 -3.77 0.68 -7.58
CA PHE A 49 -4.78 1.22 -6.65
C PHE A 49 -5.83 0.18 -6.28
N PHE A 50 -6.40 -0.52 -7.27
CA PHE A 50 -7.41 -1.56 -7.05
C PHE A 50 -6.88 -2.68 -6.15
N VAL A 51 -5.68 -3.20 -6.43
CA VAL A 51 -5.06 -4.22 -5.58
C VAL A 51 -4.77 -3.68 -4.18
N THR A 52 -4.36 -2.41 -4.04
CA THR A 52 -4.15 -1.77 -2.74
C THR A 52 -5.45 -1.71 -1.92
N VAL A 53 -6.58 -1.40 -2.53
CA VAL A 53 -7.89 -1.44 -1.86
C VAL A 53 -8.20 -2.86 -1.36
N ILE A 54 -7.94 -3.88 -2.18
CA ILE A 54 -8.10 -5.29 -1.77
C ILE A 54 -7.18 -5.61 -0.58
N GLN A 55 -5.93 -5.12 -0.56
CA GLN A 55 -5.01 -5.31 0.55
C GLN A 55 -5.55 -4.69 1.85
N ILE A 56 -6.08 -3.48 1.78
CA ILE A 56 -6.66 -2.81 2.96
C ILE A 56 -7.86 -3.61 3.49
N LEU A 57 -8.81 -3.94 2.63
CA LEU A 57 -10.03 -4.66 3.03
C LEU A 57 -9.74 -6.06 3.58
N SER A 58 -8.89 -6.82 2.89
CA SER A 58 -8.47 -8.14 3.37
C SER A 58 -7.65 -8.06 4.65
N GLY A 59 -6.75 -7.06 4.78
CA GLY A 59 -5.98 -6.81 5.99
C GLY A 59 -6.87 -6.48 7.20
N MET A 60 -7.90 -5.65 7.03
CA MET A 60 -8.88 -5.35 8.08
C MET A 60 -9.59 -6.63 8.57
N PHE A 61 -10.00 -7.51 7.66
CA PHE A 61 -10.58 -8.80 8.03
C PHE A 61 -9.58 -9.66 8.82
N LEU A 62 -8.32 -9.74 8.38
CA LEU A 62 -7.30 -10.54 9.05
C LEU A 62 -7.04 -10.06 10.48
N THR A 63 -7.07 -8.76 10.74
CA THR A 63 -6.85 -8.21 12.09
C THR A 63 -7.91 -8.62 13.11
N MET A 64 -9.11 -9.01 12.67
CA MET A 64 -10.18 -9.48 13.57
C MET A 64 -9.85 -10.83 14.22
N TYR A 65 -8.96 -11.60 13.63
CA TYR A 65 -8.63 -12.96 14.06
C TYR A 65 -7.17 -13.12 14.51
N TYR A 66 -6.28 -12.23 14.05
CA TYR A 66 -4.85 -12.34 14.33
C TYR A 66 -4.49 -11.88 15.75
N VAL A 67 -3.68 -12.68 16.44
CA VAL A 67 -3.19 -12.39 17.78
C VAL A 67 -1.69 -12.09 17.73
N PRO A 68 -1.23 -10.84 17.97
CA PRO A 68 0.18 -10.45 17.87
C PRO A 68 0.99 -10.84 19.12
N ASP A 69 1.01 -12.12 19.41
CA ASP A 69 1.78 -12.72 20.52
C ASP A 69 2.58 -13.94 20.03
N ILE A 70 3.82 -14.07 20.47
CA ILE A 70 4.74 -15.12 19.97
C ILE A 70 4.24 -16.55 20.20
N LYS A 71 3.38 -16.77 21.20
CA LYS A 71 2.79 -18.09 21.47
C LYS A 71 1.58 -18.38 20.59
N ASN A 72 0.83 -17.34 20.23
CA ASN A 72 -0.48 -17.47 19.60
C ASN A 72 -0.52 -17.00 18.14
N ALA A 73 0.50 -16.27 17.65
CA ALA A 73 0.50 -15.71 16.31
C ALA A 73 0.31 -16.78 15.23
N TRP A 74 1.13 -17.83 15.27
CA TRP A 74 1.03 -18.94 14.34
C TRP A 74 -0.32 -19.67 14.44
N GLU A 75 -0.78 -19.95 15.64
CA GLU A 75 -2.06 -20.64 15.88
C GLU A 75 -3.24 -19.82 15.39
N SER A 76 -3.22 -18.49 15.58
CA SER A 76 -4.28 -17.60 15.10
C SER A 76 -4.35 -17.57 13.57
N VAL A 77 -3.20 -17.61 12.88
CA VAL A 77 -3.14 -17.72 11.40
C VAL A 77 -3.63 -19.10 10.93
N TYR A 78 -3.27 -20.17 11.65
CA TYR A 78 -3.73 -21.51 11.36
C TYR A 78 -5.26 -21.63 11.54
N TYR A 79 -5.80 -21.13 12.64
CA TYR A 79 -7.23 -21.06 12.91
C TYR A 79 -7.98 -20.30 11.81
N LEU A 80 -7.50 -19.10 11.48
CA LEU A 80 -8.06 -18.29 10.40
C LEU A 80 -8.13 -19.07 9.08
N GLN A 81 -7.07 -19.78 8.74
CA GLN A 81 -6.98 -20.48 7.45
C GLN A 81 -7.87 -21.72 7.37
N ASN A 82 -8.04 -22.45 8.47
CA ASN A 82 -8.65 -23.79 8.45
C ASN A 82 -10.06 -23.83 9.04
N GLU A 83 -10.37 -22.94 9.98
CA GLU A 83 -11.62 -22.98 10.76
C GLU A 83 -12.56 -21.81 10.45
N VAL A 84 -12.03 -20.67 9.99
CA VAL A 84 -12.87 -19.50 9.69
C VAL A 84 -13.45 -19.60 8.29
N ALA A 85 -14.75 -19.40 8.17
CA ALA A 85 -15.44 -19.39 6.87
C ALA A 85 -14.80 -18.32 5.95
N PHE A 86 -14.39 -18.72 4.75
CA PHE A 86 -13.66 -17.88 3.77
C PHE A 86 -12.29 -17.39 4.21
N GLY A 87 -11.80 -17.75 5.41
CA GLY A 87 -10.52 -17.30 5.94
C GLY A 87 -9.33 -17.64 5.04
N GLN A 88 -9.32 -18.85 4.46
CA GLN A 88 -8.30 -19.26 3.48
C GLN A 88 -8.28 -18.34 2.24
N ILE A 89 -9.46 -17.97 1.74
CA ILE A 89 -9.58 -17.10 0.54
C ILE A 89 -9.06 -15.69 0.87
N VAL A 90 -9.53 -15.10 1.96
CA VAL A 90 -9.15 -13.74 2.34
C VAL A 90 -7.65 -13.65 2.66
N ARG A 91 -7.11 -14.64 3.38
CA ARG A 91 -5.66 -14.71 3.63
C ARG A 91 -4.88 -14.90 2.33
N GLY A 92 -5.36 -15.76 1.43
CA GLY A 92 -4.77 -15.97 0.11
C GLY A 92 -4.74 -14.68 -0.72
N MET A 93 -5.85 -13.95 -0.75
CA MET A 93 -5.94 -12.65 -1.45
C MET A 93 -4.94 -11.64 -0.87
N HIS A 94 -4.81 -11.57 0.46
CA HIS A 94 -3.85 -10.67 1.11
C HIS A 94 -2.40 -11.08 0.79
N HIS A 95 -2.06 -12.34 0.89
CA HIS A 95 -0.71 -12.85 0.65
C HIS A 95 -0.26 -12.66 -0.81
N TRP A 96 -1.06 -13.15 -1.77
CA TRP A 96 -0.72 -13.04 -3.18
C TRP A 96 -0.88 -11.62 -3.72
N GLY A 97 -1.87 -10.90 -3.20
CA GLY A 97 -2.08 -9.50 -3.55
C GLY A 97 -0.93 -8.60 -3.07
N ALA A 98 -0.26 -8.91 -1.96
CA ALA A 98 0.94 -8.20 -1.52
C ALA A 98 2.08 -8.32 -2.55
N SER A 99 2.29 -9.51 -3.11
CA SER A 99 3.27 -9.70 -4.20
C SER A 99 2.83 -8.99 -5.47
N LEU A 100 1.56 -9.10 -5.82
CA LEU A 100 0.99 -8.48 -7.04
C LEU A 100 1.08 -6.95 -6.99
N VAL A 101 0.75 -6.31 -5.86
CA VAL A 101 0.79 -4.85 -5.75
C VAL A 101 2.21 -4.30 -5.92
N ILE A 102 3.22 -5.00 -5.40
CA ILE A 102 4.62 -4.60 -5.57
C ILE A 102 5.03 -4.68 -7.05
N VAL A 103 4.68 -5.77 -7.74
CA VAL A 103 4.95 -5.92 -9.18
C VAL A 103 4.25 -4.84 -9.99
N MET A 104 2.95 -4.60 -9.74
CA MET A 104 2.18 -3.58 -10.45
C MET A 104 2.72 -2.18 -10.21
N MET A 105 3.11 -1.86 -8.99
CA MET A 105 3.72 -0.57 -8.64
C MET A 105 5.07 -0.39 -9.32
N PHE A 106 5.89 -1.42 -9.39
CA PHE A 106 7.15 -1.39 -10.12
C PHE A 106 6.92 -1.11 -11.61
N LEU A 107 5.98 -1.81 -12.24
CA LEU A 107 5.61 -1.59 -13.64
C LEU A 107 5.05 -0.17 -13.86
N HIS A 108 4.23 0.33 -12.93
CA HIS A 108 3.75 1.71 -12.95
C HIS A 108 4.91 2.71 -12.88
N THR A 109 5.85 2.50 -11.99
CA THR A 109 7.04 3.36 -11.84
C THR A 109 7.91 3.34 -13.10
N LEU A 110 8.16 2.16 -13.69
CA LEU A 110 8.88 2.02 -14.97
C LEU A 110 8.16 2.78 -16.10
N ARG A 111 6.84 2.66 -16.20
CA ARG A 111 6.05 3.41 -17.18
C ARG A 111 6.26 4.92 -17.03
N VAL A 112 6.12 5.44 -15.80
CA VAL A 112 6.30 6.87 -15.52
C VAL A 112 7.72 7.32 -15.89
N PHE A 113 8.72 6.49 -15.60
CA PHE A 113 10.12 6.78 -15.92
C PHE A 113 10.38 6.80 -17.42
N PHE A 114 10.03 5.75 -18.15
CA PHE A 114 10.30 5.64 -19.58
C PHE A 114 9.54 6.68 -20.43
N GLN A 115 8.37 7.08 -19.99
CA GLN A 115 7.58 8.12 -20.66
C GLN A 115 7.96 9.55 -20.22
N GLY A 116 8.97 9.72 -19.38
CA GLY A 116 9.39 11.03 -18.90
C GLY A 116 8.32 11.79 -18.11
N ALA A 117 7.29 11.07 -17.61
CA ALA A 117 6.16 11.66 -16.90
C ALA A 117 6.53 12.27 -15.54
N TYR A 118 7.75 12.10 -15.09
CA TYR A 118 8.34 12.71 -13.89
C TYR A 118 8.89 14.13 -14.12
N LYS A 119 8.98 14.57 -15.40
CA LYS A 119 9.51 15.91 -15.74
C LYS A 119 8.46 17.00 -15.44
N LYS A 120 8.91 18.26 -15.50
CA LYS A 120 8.05 19.43 -15.28
C LYS A 120 6.70 19.33 -15.99
N PRO A 121 5.61 19.63 -15.29
CA PRO A 121 5.47 20.14 -13.91
C PRO A 121 5.21 19.04 -12.86
N ARG A 122 5.55 17.76 -13.10
CA ARG A 122 5.13 16.58 -12.33
C ARG A 122 6.20 16.04 -11.37
N GLU A 123 7.27 16.80 -11.11
CA GLU A 123 8.38 16.36 -10.24
C GLU A 123 7.90 16.01 -8.82
N LEU A 124 7.03 16.85 -8.25
CA LEU A 124 6.50 16.60 -6.92
C LEU A 124 5.67 15.32 -6.86
N ASN A 125 4.86 15.08 -7.90
CA ASN A 125 4.09 13.85 -8.02
C ASN A 125 4.97 12.60 -8.11
N TRP A 126 6.09 12.71 -8.81
CA TRP A 126 7.11 11.66 -8.87
C TRP A 126 7.70 11.36 -7.48
N VAL A 127 8.11 12.41 -6.75
CA VAL A 127 8.67 12.24 -5.39
C VAL A 127 7.65 11.56 -4.46
N VAL A 128 6.39 12.01 -4.47
CA VAL A 128 5.33 11.37 -3.68
C VAL A 128 5.12 9.91 -4.10
N GLY A 129 5.14 9.61 -5.41
CA GLY A 129 5.05 8.25 -5.93
C GLY A 129 6.19 7.33 -5.46
N VAL A 130 7.42 7.86 -5.42
CA VAL A 130 8.58 7.12 -4.89
C VAL A 130 8.43 6.86 -3.38
N LEU A 131 7.92 7.82 -2.61
CA LEU A 131 7.62 7.62 -1.18
C LEU A 131 6.55 6.54 -0.97
N ILE A 132 5.49 6.53 -1.78
CA ILE A 132 4.47 5.46 -1.77
C ILE A 132 5.12 4.11 -2.05
N PHE A 133 6.03 4.02 -3.02
CA PHE A 133 6.73 2.78 -3.33
C PHE A 133 7.54 2.25 -2.13
N PHE A 134 8.28 3.10 -1.44
CA PHE A 134 9.01 2.69 -0.23
C PHE A 134 8.08 2.28 0.92
N VAL A 135 6.98 2.99 1.14
CA VAL A 135 5.97 2.62 2.14
C VAL A 135 5.36 1.25 1.81
N MET A 136 5.11 0.96 0.53
CA MET A 136 4.57 -0.33 0.10
C MET A 136 5.58 -1.47 0.31
N LEU A 137 6.86 -1.24 0.05
CA LEU A 137 7.92 -2.22 0.36
C LEU A 137 8.01 -2.48 1.87
N ALA A 138 7.91 -1.41 2.68
CA ALA A 138 7.89 -1.54 4.13
C ALA A 138 6.65 -2.30 4.64
N LEU A 139 5.48 -2.10 4.01
CA LEU A 139 4.28 -2.90 4.28
C LEU A 139 4.51 -4.38 3.96
N GLY A 140 5.08 -4.72 2.80
CA GLY A 140 5.43 -6.09 2.45
C GLY A 140 6.37 -6.73 3.46
N LEU A 141 7.41 -6.01 3.86
CA LEU A 141 8.40 -6.49 4.84
C LEU A 141 7.80 -6.70 6.23
N THR A 142 7.08 -5.70 6.75
CA THR A 142 6.48 -5.79 8.09
C THR A 142 5.39 -6.84 8.18
N GLY A 143 4.59 -7.02 7.11
CA GLY A 143 3.57 -8.06 7.04
C GLY A 143 4.13 -9.47 6.96
N TYR A 144 5.32 -9.62 6.37
CA TYR A 144 5.96 -10.93 6.22
C TYR A 144 6.34 -11.59 7.55
N LEU A 145 6.66 -10.81 8.60
CA LEU A 145 6.95 -11.34 9.93
C LEU A 145 5.71 -11.86 10.67
N LEU A 146 4.52 -11.32 10.40
CA LEU A 146 3.34 -11.54 11.23
C LEU A 146 2.91 -13.01 11.38
N PRO A 147 3.04 -13.90 10.37
CA PRO A 147 2.77 -15.32 10.55
C PRO A 147 3.66 -16.02 11.58
N TRP A 148 4.77 -15.42 11.97
CA TRP A 148 5.71 -15.90 12.98
C TRP A 148 6.26 -17.30 12.69
N ASP A 149 6.43 -17.65 11.41
CA ASP A 149 7.08 -18.88 11.00
C ASP A 149 8.61 -18.72 10.91
N MET A 150 9.32 -19.83 10.73
CA MET A 150 10.79 -19.83 10.68
C MET A 150 11.33 -18.97 9.54
N LYS A 151 10.66 -18.94 8.38
CA LYS A 151 11.09 -18.14 7.23
C LYS A 151 10.96 -16.65 7.55
N ALA A 152 9.82 -16.24 8.11
CA ALA A 152 9.54 -14.87 8.51
C ALA A 152 10.54 -14.38 9.56
N LEU A 153 10.82 -15.21 10.58
CA LEU A 153 11.78 -14.91 11.65
C LEU A 153 13.19 -14.65 11.11
N PHE A 154 13.72 -15.58 10.29
CA PHE A 154 15.07 -15.42 9.75
C PHE A 154 15.17 -14.28 8.73
N ALA A 155 14.17 -14.09 7.87
CA ALA A 155 14.13 -12.96 6.94
C ALA A 155 14.14 -11.62 7.69
N THR A 156 13.37 -11.51 8.77
CA THR A 156 13.36 -10.30 9.60
C THR A 156 14.69 -10.07 10.29
N LYS A 157 15.32 -11.14 10.84
CA LYS A 157 16.63 -11.04 11.44
C LYS A 157 17.67 -10.49 10.46
N VAL A 158 17.76 -11.09 9.27
CA VAL A 158 18.68 -10.62 8.21
C VAL A 158 18.41 -9.16 7.85
N THR A 159 17.14 -8.79 7.70
CA THR A 159 16.79 -7.40 7.37
C THR A 159 17.21 -6.42 8.46
N LEU A 160 17.00 -6.77 9.73
CA LEU A 160 17.42 -5.95 10.86
C LEU A 160 18.94 -5.84 10.98
N ASP A 161 19.68 -6.92 10.65
CA ASP A 161 21.14 -6.91 10.62
C ASP A 161 21.66 -6.01 9.47
N ILE A 162 20.97 -5.98 8.32
CA ILE A 162 21.26 -5.02 7.22
C ILE A 162 21.01 -3.59 7.70
N VAL A 163 19.89 -3.32 8.38
CA VAL A 163 19.61 -1.99 8.95
C VAL A 163 20.70 -1.59 9.95
N GLU A 164 21.13 -2.51 10.83
CA GLU A 164 22.20 -2.28 11.79
C GLU A 164 23.53 -1.87 11.15
N SER A 165 23.81 -2.37 9.94
CA SER A 165 25.05 -2.07 9.21
C SER A 165 25.16 -0.62 8.72
N LEU A 166 24.07 0.15 8.77
CA LEU A 166 24.09 1.55 8.38
C LEU A 166 24.93 2.39 9.36
N PRO A 167 25.89 3.18 8.86
CA PRO A 167 26.76 3.97 9.73
C PRO A 167 25.93 5.02 10.49
N PHE A 168 26.26 5.24 11.77
CA PHE A 168 25.70 6.22 12.70
C PHE A 168 24.25 5.96 13.14
N ILE A 169 23.36 5.52 12.26
CA ILE A 169 21.91 5.40 12.52
C ILE A 169 21.43 3.94 12.65
N GLY A 170 22.23 2.97 12.25
CA GLY A 170 21.80 1.57 12.14
C GLY A 170 21.35 0.97 13.47
N VAL A 171 22.18 1.03 14.50
CA VAL A 171 21.85 0.49 15.83
C VAL A 171 20.63 1.18 16.46
N PRO A 172 20.54 2.54 16.50
CA PRO A 172 19.34 3.22 16.97
C PRO A 172 18.07 2.81 16.20
N MET A 173 18.18 2.68 14.88
CA MET A 173 17.06 2.33 14.01
C MET A 173 16.60 0.88 14.20
N LYS A 174 17.55 -0.07 14.30
CA LYS A 174 17.26 -1.47 14.66
C LYS A 174 16.57 -1.55 16.02
N THR A 175 17.08 -0.86 17.03
CA THR A 175 16.49 -0.84 18.38
C THR A 175 15.08 -0.25 18.39
N LEU A 176 14.85 0.83 17.64
CA LEU A 176 13.54 1.44 17.52
C LEU A 176 12.53 0.47 16.88
N ILE A 177 12.92 -0.21 15.80
CA ILE A 177 12.04 -1.08 15.02
C ILE A 177 11.84 -2.43 15.72
N ALA A 178 12.92 -3.06 16.18
CA ALA A 178 12.87 -4.40 16.76
C ALA A 178 12.47 -4.42 18.24
N GLY A 179 12.73 -3.34 18.97
CA GLY A 179 12.52 -3.25 20.42
C GLY A 179 13.70 -3.75 21.25
N ASP A 180 14.35 -4.79 20.77
CA ASP A 180 15.60 -5.32 21.34
C ASP A 180 16.64 -5.39 20.21
N PRO A 181 17.85 -4.85 20.42
CA PRO A 181 18.88 -4.85 19.38
C PRO A 181 19.48 -6.25 19.13
N THR A 182 19.28 -7.19 20.05
CA THR A 182 19.93 -8.52 20.04
C THR A 182 18.99 -9.65 19.64
N ILE A 183 17.69 -9.51 19.92
CA ILE A 183 16.72 -10.60 19.77
C ILE A 183 15.51 -10.16 18.97
N VAL A 184 15.18 -10.92 17.94
CA VAL A 184 13.87 -10.83 17.26
C VAL A 184 12.88 -11.64 18.09
N GLY A 185 11.94 -10.97 18.75
CA GLY A 185 11.05 -11.59 19.73
C GLY A 185 9.69 -10.91 19.86
N ALA A 186 9.09 -11.03 21.05
CA ALA A 186 7.75 -10.51 21.32
C ALA A 186 7.62 -9.01 21.02
N GLN A 187 8.60 -8.19 21.40
CA GLN A 187 8.59 -6.77 21.14
C GLN A 187 8.65 -6.46 19.63
N THR A 188 9.45 -7.22 18.88
CA THR A 188 9.56 -7.09 17.43
C THR A 188 8.21 -7.38 16.78
N LEU A 189 7.57 -8.50 17.13
CA LEU A 189 6.28 -8.88 16.58
C LEU A 189 5.20 -7.83 16.85
N THR A 190 5.09 -7.36 18.09
CA THR A 190 4.11 -6.33 18.46
C THR A 190 4.34 -5.01 17.72
N ARG A 191 5.60 -4.58 17.58
CA ARG A 191 5.94 -3.35 16.84
C ARG A 191 5.66 -3.49 15.35
N PHE A 192 6.07 -4.60 14.74
CA PHE A 192 5.77 -4.86 13.33
C PHE A 192 4.27 -4.93 13.07
N PHE A 193 3.49 -5.50 13.97
CA PHE A 193 2.03 -5.49 13.89
C PHE A 193 1.49 -4.04 13.91
N ALA A 194 1.90 -3.23 14.88
CA ALA A 194 1.46 -1.84 14.98
C ALA A 194 1.88 -1.01 13.75
N ILE A 195 3.12 -1.19 13.28
CA ILE A 195 3.64 -0.51 12.09
C ILE A 195 2.86 -0.92 10.85
N HIS A 196 2.62 -2.23 10.66
CA HIS A 196 1.94 -2.78 9.49
C HIS A 196 0.45 -2.43 9.42
N VAL A 197 -0.24 -2.48 10.57
CA VAL A 197 -1.71 -2.32 10.60
C VAL A 197 -2.13 -0.86 10.74
N PHE A 198 -1.32 -0.03 11.37
CA PHE A 198 -1.72 1.35 11.68
C PHE A 198 -0.82 2.38 11.01
N PHE A 199 0.48 2.41 11.32
CA PHE A 199 1.34 3.53 10.89
C PHE A 199 1.58 3.55 9.38
N LEU A 200 1.95 2.44 8.78
CA LEU A 200 2.21 2.39 7.34
C LEU A 200 0.94 2.54 6.49
N PRO A 201 -0.20 1.92 6.82
CA PRO A 201 -1.45 2.19 6.10
C PRO A 201 -1.90 3.64 6.20
N ALA A 202 -1.77 4.29 7.38
CA ALA A 202 -2.09 5.70 7.53
C ALA A 202 -1.19 6.59 6.66
N ALA A 203 0.12 6.33 6.65
CA ALA A 203 1.07 7.03 5.79
C ALA A 203 0.77 6.79 4.30
N LEU A 204 0.45 5.55 3.92
CA LEU A 204 0.06 5.19 2.55
C LEU A 204 -1.17 5.96 2.09
N LEU A 205 -2.22 6.01 2.90
CA LEU A 205 -3.46 6.73 2.56
C LEU A 205 -3.22 8.23 2.43
N ALA A 206 -2.43 8.83 3.31
CA ALA A 206 -2.08 10.25 3.24
C ALA A 206 -1.27 10.57 1.96
N LEU A 207 -0.26 9.76 1.65
CA LEU A 207 0.55 9.93 0.43
C LEU A 207 -0.26 9.66 -0.84
N MET A 208 -1.13 8.65 -0.85
CA MET A 208 -2.03 8.37 -1.97
C MET A 208 -3.00 9.54 -2.22
N GLY A 209 -3.57 10.11 -1.15
CA GLY A 209 -4.41 11.30 -1.25
C GLY A 209 -3.65 12.47 -1.90
N ALA A 210 -2.43 12.74 -1.44
CA ALA A 210 -1.57 13.76 -2.04
C ALA A 210 -1.24 13.44 -3.51
N HIS A 211 -0.93 12.19 -3.84
CA HIS A 211 -0.64 11.72 -5.19
C HIS A 211 -1.82 11.98 -6.14
N PHE A 212 -3.02 11.60 -5.73
CA PHE A 212 -4.23 11.82 -6.53
C PHE A 212 -4.57 13.30 -6.71
N VAL A 213 -4.42 14.11 -5.68
CA VAL A 213 -4.60 15.56 -5.79
C VAL A 213 -3.61 16.16 -6.80
N LEU A 214 -2.36 15.74 -6.79
CA LEU A 214 -1.35 16.20 -7.75
C LEU A 214 -1.67 15.74 -9.17
N ILE A 215 -2.07 14.49 -9.38
CA ILE A 215 -2.52 13.99 -10.69
C ILE A 215 -3.71 14.80 -11.19
N ARG A 216 -4.66 15.08 -10.31
CA ARG A 216 -5.85 15.86 -10.64
C ARG A 216 -5.50 17.26 -11.13
N ARG A 217 -4.59 17.94 -10.43
CA ARG A 217 -4.17 19.31 -10.77
C ARG A 217 -3.27 19.40 -12.00
N GLN A 218 -2.45 18.40 -12.25
CA GLN A 218 -1.41 18.44 -13.30
C GLN A 218 -1.79 17.66 -14.57
N GLY A 219 -2.88 16.89 -14.50
CA GLY A 219 -3.32 15.99 -15.56
C GLY A 219 -2.41 14.77 -15.76
N ILE A 220 -2.86 13.82 -16.55
CA ILE A 220 -2.10 12.62 -16.95
C ILE A 220 -1.12 13.02 -18.05
N SER A 221 0.11 12.49 -18.02
CA SER A 221 1.04 12.70 -19.14
C SER A 221 0.51 11.95 -20.37
N GLY A 222 0.33 12.67 -21.48
CA GLY A 222 0.03 12.06 -22.77
C GLY A 222 1.14 11.10 -23.22
N PRO A 223 0.89 10.26 -24.26
CA PRO A 223 1.94 9.52 -24.91
C PRO A 223 2.95 10.50 -25.50
N LEU A 224 4.25 10.15 -25.41
CA LEU A 224 5.33 10.83 -26.11
C LEU A 224 5.17 10.65 -27.61
#